data_44cd5efa0911a12adafbdb958f70031f
#
_entry.id   44cd5efa0911a12adafbdb958f70031f
#
_cell.length_a   1.000
_cell.length_b   1.000
_cell.length_c   1.000
_cell.angle_alpha   90.00
_cell.angle_beta   90.00
_cell.angle_gamma   90.00
#
_symmetry.space_group_name_H-M   'P 1'
#
loop_
_entity.id
_entity.type
_entity.pdbx_description
1 polymer ?
#
loop_
_entity_poly.entity_id
_entity_poly.type
_entity_poly.pdbx_seq_one_letter_code
_entity_poly.pdbx_strand_id
1 'polypeptide(L)'
;MLGPYIYECLLDIAYGDKGYYINYSGRGREDVLWQLSEYVAGRYAVPVETIANVIDRLVECELFSDGLYKRGFITSKRMQMSYFIATLGRSGVQINFDIWLPTEEEMREKNPSGKSFVLQSFISWREKHITGQETDVSQPESTHSTEQDSTGENSIVQHSRGQQSSAPVSALADELEELL
;
A
#
# COMPACT_ATOMS: atom_id res chain seq x y z
N MET A 1 4.64 -29.89 -8.91
CA MET A 1 5.21 -28.92 -7.95
C MET A 1 4.61 -27.53 -8.21
N LEU A 2 3.43 -27.25 -7.66
CA LEU A 2 2.70 -25.98 -7.91
C LEU A 2 3.17 -24.86 -6.96
N GLY A 3 3.49 -25.19 -5.71
CA GLY A 3 3.84 -24.20 -4.68
C GLY A 3 5.00 -23.27 -5.04
N PRO A 4 6.19 -23.78 -5.42
CA PRO A 4 7.30 -22.91 -5.81
C PRO A 4 6.97 -22.01 -7.00
N TYR A 5 6.23 -22.49 -7.97
CA TYR A 5 5.82 -21.69 -9.13
C TYR A 5 4.87 -20.55 -8.74
N ILE A 6 3.84 -20.84 -7.92
CA ILE A 6 2.95 -19.78 -7.40
C ILE A 6 3.73 -18.77 -6.55
N TYR A 7 4.70 -19.24 -5.75
CA TYR A 7 5.54 -18.33 -4.97
C TYR A 7 6.32 -17.37 -5.86
N GLU A 8 6.93 -17.85 -6.94
CA GLU A 8 7.65 -17.00 -7.91
C GLU A 8 6.70 -16.01 -8.59
N CYS A 9 5.53 -16.47 -9.04
CA CYS A 9 4.52 -15.58 -9.63
C CYS A 9 4.05 -14.49 -8.66
N LEU A 10 3.90 -14.80 -7.37
CA LEU A 10 3.56 -13.80 -6.35
C LEU A 10 4.68 -12.77 -6.17
N LEU A 11 5.95 -13.18 -6.22
CA LEU A 11 7.06 -12.23 -6.20
C LEU A 11 7.04 -11.33 -7.43
N ASP A 12 6.78 -11.86 -8.62
CA ASP A 12 6.69 -11.08 -9.86
C ASP A 12 5.54 -10.07 -9.80
N ILE A 13 4.36 -10.47 -9.30
CA ILE A 13 3.23 -9.56 -9.08
C ILE A 13 3.61 -8.45 -8.10
N ALA A 14 4.23 -8.79 -6.97
CA ALA A 14 4.63 -7.82 -5.97
C ALA A 14 5.63 -6.80 -6.51
N TYR A 15 6.68 -7.28 -7.17
CA TYR A 15 7.75 -6.42 -7.71
C TYR A 15 7.31 -5.62 -8.92
N GLY A 16 6.32 -6.11 -9.67
CA GLY A 16 5.72 -5.40 -10.81
C GLY A 16 4.79 -4.24 -10.42
N ASP A 17 4.21 -4.25 -9.22
CA ASP A 17 3.31 -3.19 -8.73
C ASP A 17 3.98 -2.33 -7.65
N LYS A 18 3.80 -2.68 -6.39
CA LYS A 18 4.27 -1.89 -5.23
C LYS A 18 5.73 -2.15 -4.85
N GLY A 19 6.27 -3.28 -5.27
CA GLY A 19 7.65 -3.69 -5.05
C GLY A 19 7.90 -4.38 -3.71
N TYR A 20 7.00 -4.34 -2.74
CA TYR A 20 7.24 -4.88 -1.40
C TYR A 20 6.02 -5.52 -0.73
N TYR A 21 4.84 -5.48 -1.33
CA TYR A 21 3.63 -6.17 -0.88
C TYR A 21 2.62 -6.34 -2.00
N ILE A 22 1.66 -7.22 -1.81
CA ILE A 22 0.47 -7.39 -2.64
C ILE A 22 -0.75 -7.09 -1.77
N ASN A 23 -1.70 -6.30 -2.28
CA ASN A 23 -3.01 -6.17 -1.66
C ASN A 23 -3.82 -7.46 -1.91
N TYR A 24 -4.11 -8.20 -0.85
CA TYR A 24 -4.83 -9.48 -0.89
C TYR A 24 -6.12 -9.42 -0.09
N SER A 25 -6.89 -8.34 -0.27
CA SER A 25 -8.19 -8.14 0.37
C SER A 25 -9.25 -7.67 -0.62
N GLY A 26 -10.50 -8.09 -0.41
CA GLY A 26 -11.61 -7.72 -1.29
C GLY A 26 -11.31 -7.97 -2.77
N ARG A 27 -11.48 -6.95 -3.60
CA ARG A 27 -11.21 -7.03 -5.05
C ARG A 27 -9.74 -7.37 -5.36
N GLY A 28 -8.79 -6.86 -4.55
CA GLY A 28 -7.37 -7.16 -4.76
C GLY A 28 -7.06 -8.66 -4.67
N ARG A 29 -7.77 -9.40 -3.79
CA ARG A 29 -7.65 -10.85 -3.72
C ARG A 29 -8.16 -11.53 -4.99
N GLU A 30 -9.29 -11.09 -5.50
CA GLU A 30 -9.87 -11.62 -6.75
C GLU A 30 -8.95 -11.38 -7.94
N ASP A 31 -8.41 -10.18 -8.08
CA ASP A 31 -7.49 -9.80 -9.15
C ASP A 31 -6.20 -10.65 -9.12
N VAL A 32 -5.61 -10.87 -7.92
CA VAL A 32 -4.41 -11.71 -7.75
C VAL A 32 -4.70 -13.16 -8.10
N LEU A 33 -5.82 -13.73 -7.63
CA LEU A 33 -6.20 -15.10 -7.92
C LEU A 33 -6.49 -15.30 -9.40
N TRP A 34 -7.14 -14.34 -10.04
CA TRP A 34 -7.37 -14.36 -11.48
C TRP A 34 -6.05 -14.32 -12.24
N GLN A 35 -5.15 -13.39 -11.91
CA GLN A 35 -3.84 -13.26 -12.56
C GLN A 35 -2.99 -14.53 -12.39
N LEU A 36 -2.98 -15.13 -11.20
CA LEU A 36 -2.30 -16.40 -10.96
C LEU A 36 -2.94 -17.55 -11.77
N SER A 37 -4.25 -17.57 -11.92
CA SER A 37 -4.92 -18.58 -12.73
C SER A 37 -4.48 -18.51 -14.19
N GLU A 38 -4.32 -17.32 -14.75
CA GLU A 38 -3.78 -17.12 -16.11
C GLU A 38 -2.33 -17.61 -16.23
N TYR A 39 -1.48 -17.33 -15.25
CA TYR A 39 -0.07 -17.80 -15.27
C TYR A 39 0.03 -19.32 -15.17
N VAL A 40 -0.86 -19.97 -14.42
CA VAL A 40 -0.86 -21.41 -14.21
C VAL A 40 -1.62 -22.16 -15.31
N ALA A 41 -2.53 -21.50 -16.03
CA ALA A 41 -3.44 -22.11 -17.02
C ALA A 41 -2.76 -22.72 -18.27
N GLY A 42 -1.45 -22.54 -18.46
CA GLY A 42 -0.76 -22.89 -19.71
C GLY A 42 -0.93 -24.34 -20.21
N ARG A 43 -1.06 -25.33 -19.34
CA ARG A 43 -1.24 -26.76 -19.71
C ARG A 43 -2.35 -27.48 -18.93
N TYR A 44 -2.73 -26.97 -17.77
CA TYR A 44 -3.74 -27.55 -16.89
C TYR A 44 -4.53 -26.43 -16.23
N ALA A 45 -5.85 -26.41 -16.42
CA ALA A 45 -6.73 -25.53 -15.68
C ALA A 45 -6.66 -25.89 -14.18
N VAL A 46 -6.00 -25.05 -13.38
CA VAL A 46 -5.96 -25.22 -11.93
C VAL A 46 -7.13 -24.43 -11.33
N PRO A 47 -8.00 -25.06 -10.52
CA PRO A 47 -9.07 -24.35 -9.84
C PRO A 47 -8.51 -23.21 -8.97
N VAL A 48 -9.18 -22.05 -8.98
CA VAL A 48 -8.81 -20.87 -8.19
C VAL A 48 -8.70 -21.19 -6.70
N GLU A 49 -9.56 -22.07 -6.20
CA GLU A 49 -9.53 -22.56 -4.82
C GLU A 49 -8.22 -23.32 -4.51
N THR A 50 -7.71 -24.11 -5.45
CA THR A 50 -6.41 -24.77 -5.29
C THR A 50 -5.28 -23.77 -5.20
N ILE A 51 -5.33 -22.69 -5.98
CA ILE A 51 -4.33 -21.60 -5.92
C ILE A 51 -4.40 -20.92 -4.56
N ALA A 52 -5.60 -20.59 -4.07
CA ALA A 52 -5.80 -19.99 -2.74
C ALA A 52 -5.23 -20.89 -1.63
N ASN A 53 -5.53 -22.20 -1.65
CA ASN A 53 -4.99 -23.17 -0.69
C ASN A 53 -3.45 -23.26 -0.73
N VAL A 54 -2.85 -23.10 -1.92
CA VAL A 54 -1.39 -23.03 -2.02
C VAL A 54 -0.84 -21.75 -1.37
N ILE A 55 -1.51 -20.62 -1.56
CA ILE A 55 -1.11 -19.37 -0.90
C ILE A 55 -1.19 -19.51 0.62
N ASP A 56 -2.31 -20.06 1.15
CA ASP A 56 -2.44 -20.33 2.59
C ASP A 56 -1.28 -21.20 3.09
N ARG A 57 -0.91 -22.22 2.33
CA ARG A 57 0.21 -23.10 2.68
C ARG A 57 1.56 -22.39 2.65
N LEU A 58 1.78 -21.43 1.73
CA LEU A 58 2.99 -20.62 1.70
C LEU A 58 3.10 -19.73 2.94
N VAL A 59 1.98 -19.23 3.46
CA VAL A 59 1.92 -18.47 4.72
C VAL A 59 2.21 -19.38 5.91
N GLU A 60 1.61 -20.57 6.00
CA GLU A 60 1.89 -21.57 7.03
C GLU A 60 3.36 -22.00 7.05
N CYS A 61 4.02 -22.02 5.91
CA CYS A 61 5.47 -22.29 5.77
C CYS A 61 6.35 -21.05 6.06
N GLU A 62 5.79 -19.97 6.61
CA GLU A 62 6.48 -18.73 6.97
C GLU A 62 7.20 -18.02 5.82
N LEU A 63 6.83 -18.32 4.56
CA LEU A 63 7.36 -17.60 3.40
C LEU A 63 6.78 -16.19 3.28
N PHE A 64 5.58 -15.98 3.84
CA PHE A 64 4.95 -14.68 4.01
C PHE A 64 4.52 -14.47 5.46
N SER A 65 4.34 -13.20 5.86
CA SER A 65 3.93 -12.83 7.20
C SER A 65 2.46 -13.19 7.48
N ASP A 66 2.20 -14.12 8.40
CA ASP A 66 0.86 -14.51 8.82
C ASP A 66 0.05 -13.30 9.36
N GLY A 67 0.69 -12.46 10.19
CA GLY A 67 0.03 -11.29 10.77
C GLY A 67 -0.42 -10.28 9.72
N LEU A 68 0.37 -10.05 8.64
CA LEU A 68 -0.02 -9.17 7.55
C LEU A 68 -0.97 -9.86 6.58
N TYR A 69 -0.85 -11.15 6.38
CA TYR A 69 -1.80 -11.94 5.59
C TYR A 69 -3.23 -11.85 6.14
N LYS A 70 -3.41 -11.97 7.45
CA LYS A 70 -4.70 -11.78 8.15
C LYS A 70 -5.25 -10.35 8.00
N ARG A 71 -4.38 -9.36 7.77
CA ARG A 71 -4.75 -7.97 7.47
C ARG A 71 -4.99 -7.72 5.98
N GLY A 72 -4.89 -8.75 5.12
CA GLY A 72 -5.11 -8.67 3.68
C GLY A 72 -3.89 -8.22 2.88
N PHE A 73 -2.68 -8.50 3.35
CA PHE A 73 -1.44 -8.20 2.64
C PHE A 73 -0.55 -9.43 2.51
N ILE A 74 -0.13 -9.76 1.28
CA ILE A 74 0.93 -10.76 1.05
C ILE A 74 2.27 -10.03 1.00
N THR A 75 3.11 -10.27 1.98
CA THR A 75 4.47 -9.72 2.07
C THR A 75 5.32 -10.52 3.04
N SER A 76 6.62 -10.32 2.98
CA SER A 76 7.58 -10.87 3.95
C SER A 76 8.69 -9.86 4.23
N LYS A 77 9.35 -10.00 5.38
CA LYS A 77 10.52 -9.17 5.73
C LYS A 77 11.59 -9.23 4.64
N ARG A 78 11.83 -10.43 4.08
CA ARG A 78 12.80 -10.62 3.00
C ARG A 78 12.43 -9.83 1.75
N MET A 79 11.16 -9.87 1.33
CA MET A 79 10.67 -9.11 0.17
C MET A 79 10.85 -7.61 0.40
N GLN A 80 10.47 -7.10 1.57
CA GLN A 80 10.60 -5.70 1.93
C GLN A 80 12.05 -5.24 2.02
N MET A 81 12.93 -6.08 2.57
CA MET A 81 14.36 -5.79 2.63
C MET A 81 15.00 -5.77 1.23
N SER A 82 14.59 -6.66 0.33
CA SER A 82 15.03 -6.64 -1.07
C SER A 82 14.61 -5.34 -1.76
N TYR A 83 13.38 -4.89 -1.53
CA TYR A 83 12.88 -3.61 -2.03
C TYR A 83 13.66 -2.42 -1.44
N PHE A 84 13.93 -2.43 -0.13
CA PHE A 84 14.75 -1.41 0.53
C PHE A 84 16.11 -1.28 -0.14
N ILE A 85 16.81 -2.41 -0.36
CA ILE A 85 18.13 -2.43 -1.01
C ILE A 85 18.04 -1.91 -2.45
N ALA A 86 17.03 -2.31 -3.21
CA ALA A 86 16.82 -1.87 -4.59
C ALA A 86 16.50 -0.37 -4.71
N THR A 87 16.06 0.26 -3.62
CA THR A 87 15.68 1.69 -3.58
C THR A 87 16.65 2.59 -2.84
N LEU A 88 17.82 2.08 -2.40
CA LEU A 88 18.81 2.83 -1.60
C LEU A 88 19.23 4.17 -2.22
N GLY A 89 19.35 4.23 -3.54
CA GLY A 89 19.74 5.44 -4.28
C GLY A 89 18.58 6.29 -4.79
N ARG A 90 17.34 5.93 -4.48
CA ARG A 90 16.14 6.62 -5.00
C ARG A 90 15.59 7.60 -3.96
N SER A 91 15.11 8.76 -4.43
CA SER A 91 14.35 9.73 -3.63
C SER A 91 12.85 9.61 -3.97
N GLY A 92 12.00 10.06 -3.06
CA GLY A 92 10.54 10.10 -3.29
C GLY A 92 9.86 8.74 -3.26
N VAL A 93 10.52 7.70 -2.74
CA VAL A 93 9.92 6.36 -2.58
C VAL A 93 8.82 6.41 -1.51
N GLN A 94 7.61 6.03 -1.89
CA GLN A 94 6.48 5.97 -0.96
C GLN A 94 6.41 4.59 -0.30
N ILE A 95 6.44 4.56 1.02
CA ILE A 95 6.31 3.35 1.84
C ILE A 95 5.13 3.49 2.79
N ASN A 96 4.32 2.44 2.87
CA ASN A 96 3.36 2.29 3.95
C ASN A 96 4.04 1.61 5.14
N PHE A 97 4.43 2.40 6.13
CA PHE A 97 5.14 1.89 7.31
C PHE A 97 4.24 1.09 8.26
N ASP A 98 2.92 1.17 8.15
CA ASP A 98 1.99 0.35 8.96
C ASP A 98 2.06 -1.14 8.64
N ILE A 99 2.60 -1.49 7.47
CA ILE A 99 2.82 -2.87 7.04
C ILE A 99 4.31 -3.20 6.88
N TRP A 100 5.20 -2.30 7.34
CA TRP A 100 6.64 -2.44 7.19
C TRP A 100 7.23 -3.31 8.30
N LEU A 101 7.95 -4.37 7.94
CA LEU A 101 8.50 -5.38 8.85
C LEU A 101 9.99 -5.16 9.23
N PRO A 102 10.86 -4.62 8.34
CA PRO A 102 12.25 -4.39 8.67
C PRO A 102 12.42 -3.37 9.80
N THR A 103 13.33 -3.65 10.72
CA THR A 103 13.70 -2.71 11.78
C THR A 103 14.71 -1.68 11.30
N GLU A 104 14.89 -0.61 12.07
CA GLU A 104 15.90 0.41 11.78
C GLU A 104 17.30 -0.18 11.76
N GLU A 105 17.61 -1.05 12.72
CA GLU A 105 18.90 -1.71 12.86
C GLU A 105 19.22 -2.56 11.63
N GLU A 106 18.26 -3.37 11.17
CA GLU A 106 18.39 -4.18 9.96
C GLU A 106 18.61 -3.33 8.70
N MET A 107 17.89 -2.20 8.60
CA MET A 107 18.06 -1.26 7.49
C MET A 107 19.42 -0.56 7.54
N ARG A 108 19.90 -0.15 8.73
CA ARG A 108 21.22 0.45 8.92
C ARG A 108 22.36 -0.53 8.59
N GLU A 109 22.20 -1.81 8.94
CA GLU A 109 23.17 -2.85 8.58
C GLU A 109 23.37 -2.91 7.05
N LYS A 110 22.30 -2.86 6.29
CA LYS A 110 22.35 -2.88 4.81
C LYS A 110 22.72 -1.52 4.19
N ASN A 111 22.60 -0.44 4.95
CA ASN A 111 22.96 0.92 4.53
C ASN A 111 23.75 1.66 5.61
N PRO A 112 25.03 1.33 5.82
CA PRO A 112 25.86 1.95 6.85
C PRO A 112 26.01 3.47 6.69
N SER A 113 25.85 4.01 5.47
CA SER A 113 25.89 5.46 5.22
C SER A 113 24.69 6.21 5.80
N GLY A 114 23.60 5.52 6.10
CA GLY A 114 22.36 6.10 6.61
C GLY A 114 21.64 7.07 5.68
N LYS A 115 22.08 7.21 4.43
CA LYS A 115 21.58 8.23 3.48
C LYS A 115 20.35 7.80 2.67
N SER A 116 19.78 6.60 2.91
CA SER A 116 18.59 6.14 2.21
C SER A 116 17.38 7.00 2.56
N PHE A 117 16.63 7.43 1.54
CA PHE A 117 15.37 8.15 1.71
C PHE A 117 14.35 7.33 2.53
N VAL A 118 14.25 6.03 2.27
CA VAL A 118 13.33 5.12 2.99
C VAL A 118 13.68 5.06 4.48
N LEU A 119 14.97 4.93 4.82
CA LEU A 119 15.42 4.88 6.22
C LEU A 119 15.11 6.20 6.95
N GLN A 120 15.40 7.35 6.34
CA GLN A 120 15.09 8.65 6.94
C GLN A 120 13.58 8.85 7.13
N SER A 121 12.78 8.46 6.14
CA SER A 121 11.33 8.51 6.22
C SER A 121 10.77 7.60 7.31
N PHE A 122 11.35 6.40 7.50
CA PHE A 122 10.97 5.47 8.57
C PHE A 122 11.27 6.04 9.95
N ILE A 123 12.45 6.64 10.16
CA ILE A 123 12.82 7.28 11.41
C ILE A 123 11.83 8.40 11.74
N SER A 124 11.55 9.29 10.78
CA SER A 124 10.60 10.39 10.96
C SER A 124 9.18 9.92 11.24
N TRP A 125 8.74 8.83 10.57
CA TRP A 125 7.44 8.23 10.82
C TRP A 125 7.36 7.66 12.24
N ARG A 126 8.38 6.94 12.69
CA ARG A 126 8.45 6.35 14.03
C ARG A 126 8.43 7.42 15.12
N GLU A 127 9.21 8.50 14.99
CA GLU A 127 9.23 9.60 15.94
C GLU A 127 7.85 10.24 16.13
N LYS A 128 7.10 10.44 15.04
CA LYS A 128 5.74 10.98 15.10
C LYS A 128 4.77 10.03 15.81
N HIS A 129 4.92 8.72 15.64
CA HIS A 129 4.01 7.72 16.25
C HIS A 129 4.35 7.46 17.72
N ILE A 130 5.61 7.57 18.14
CA ILE A 130 6.01 7.48 19.55
C ILE A 130 5.54 8.72 20.32
N THR A 131 5.73 9.91 19.77
CA THR A 131 5.33 11.17 20.43
C THR A 131 3.80 11.31 20.54
N GLY A 132 3.04 10.72 19.63
CA GLY A 132 1.57 10.75 19.65
C GLY A 132 0.92 9.83 20.70
N GLN A 133 1.65 8.88 21.28
CA GLN A 133 1.12 7.99 22.34
C GLN A 133 1.33 8.52 23.77
N GLU A 134 2.18 9.51 23.97
CA GLU A 134 2.44 10.08 25.32
C GLU A 134 1.49 11.22 25.72
N THR A 135 0.60 11.68 24.85
CA THR A 135 -0.27 12.84 25.15
C THR A 135 -1.70 12.50 25.60
N ASP A 136 -2.03 11.24 25.87
CA ASP A 136 -3.39 10.87 26.33
C ASP A 136 -3.48 10.45 27.80
N VAL A 137 -2.60 10.97 28.66
CA VAL A 137 -2.72 10.86 30.13
C VAL A 137 -2.42 12.23 30.75
N SER A 138 -3.39 13.13 30.74
CA SER A 138 -3.63 14.13 31.78
C SER A 138 -4.75 15.09 31.40
N GLN A 139 -6.00 14.75 31.73
CA GLN A 139 -7.00 15.77 32.02
C GLN A 139 -6.98 16.01 33.53
N PRO A 140 -6.80 17.25 33.99
CA PRO A 140 -7.38 17.67 35.25
C PRO A 140 -8.74 18.31 34.97
N GLU A 141 -9.77 17.74 35.58
CA GLU A 141 -11.06 18.42 35.77
C GLU A 141 -10.87 19.78 36.41
N SER A 142 -11.47 20.79 35.85
CA SER A 142 -11.81 21.99 36.60
C SER A 142 -13.09 22.62 36.06
N THR A 143 -14.12 22.50 36.84
CA THR A 143 -15.38 23.20 36.81
C THR A 143 -15.20 24.73 36.85
N HIS A 144 -15.90 25.52 36.07
CA HIS A 144 -16.92 26.45 36.51
C HIS A 144 -17.48 27.34 35.38
N SER A 145 -18.79 27.42 35.42
CA SER A 145 -19.74 28.31 34.78
C SER A 145 -19.28 29.74 34.47
N THR A 146 -19.77 30.31 33.36
CA THR A 146 -20.66 31.47 33.40
C THR A 146 -21.16 31.79 32.00
N GLU A 147 -22.46 31.93 31.88
CA GLU A 147 -23.23 32.45 30.73
C GLU A 147 -22.82 33.88 30.38
N GLN A 148 -22.81 34.23 29.09
CA GLN A 148 -23.39 35.47 28.63
C GLN A 148 -23.60 35.47 27.10
N ASP A 149 -24.84 35.77 26.80
CA ASP A 149 -25.55 36.06 25.60
C ASP A 149 -24.96 37.25 24.82
N SER A 150 -24.92 37.19 23.49
CA SER A 150 -25.05 38.37 22.62
C SER A 150 -25.32 37.95 21.17
N THR A 151 -26.47 38.29 20.71
CA THR A 151 -26.99 38.38 19.37
C THR A 151 -26.14 39.24 18.40
N GLY A 152 -26.16 38.89 17.09
CA GLY A 152 -25.68 39.79 16.03
C GLY A 152 -25.60 39.11 14.65
N GLU A 153 -26.70 39.14 13.96
CA GLU A 153 -27.10 39.29 12.57
C GLU A 153 -26.07 39.31 11.42
N ASN A 154 -26.48 38.55 10.38
CA ASN A 154 -26.44 38.80 8.95
C ASN A 154 -25.15 39.23 8.22
N SER A 155 -24.73 38.40 7.25
CA SER A 155 -24.70 38.90 5.87
C SER A 155 -24.59 37.77 4.83
N ILE A 156 -25.54 37.72 3.94
CA ILE A 156 -25.61 36.95 2.68
C ILE A 156 -24.75 37.66 1.65
N VAL A 157 -23.85 36.93 0.97
CA VAL A 157 -23.44 37.31 -0.39
C VAL A 157 -23.34 36.03 -1.26
N GLN A 158 -24.24 36.03 -2.26
CA GLN A 158 -24.25 35.11 -3.40
C GLN A 158 -23.27 35.57 -4.48
N HIS A 159 -23.04 34.64 -5.41
CA HIS A 159 -22.44 34.69 -6.77
C HIS A 159 -21.01 34.10 -6.82
N SER A 160 -20.64 33.22 -7.75
CA SER A 160 -21.12 33.02 -9.12
C SER A 160 -20.75 31.63 -9.66
N ARG A 161 -21.56 31.11 -10.52
CA ARG A 161 -21.38 30.05 -11.49
C ARG A 161 -20.11 30.25 -12.35
N GLY A 162 -19.34 29.20 -12.57
CA GLY A 162 -18.35 29.10 -13.63
C GLY A 162 -18.51 27.75 -14.35
N GLN A 163 -18.87 27.79 -15.60
CA GLN A 163 -19.33 26.72 -16.48
C GLN A 163 -18.26 25.69 -16.82
N GLN A 164 -18.72 24.47 -16.97
CA GLN A 164 -18.08 23.34 -17.65
C GLN A 164 -17.77 23.67 -19.11
N SER A 165 -16.61 23.23 -19.59
CA SER A 165 -16.36 23.03 -21.01
C SER A 165 -15.91 21.58 -21.19
N SER A 166 -16.82 20.75 -21.65
CA SER A 166 -16.59 19.42 -22.18
C SER A 166 -16.24 19.54 -23.66
N ALA A 167 -15.05 19.08 -24.06
CA ALA A 167 -14.71 18.87 -25.47
C ALA A 167 -14.95 17.40 -25.83
N PRO A 168 -15.46 17.09 -27.04
CA PRO A 168 -15.86 15.73 -27.41
C PRO A 168 -14.69 14.89 -27.91
N VAL A 169 -14.69 13.63 -27.47
CA VAL A 169 -13.75 12.56 -27.84
C VAL A 169 -14.21 11.97 -29.19
N SER A 170 -13.97 12.66 -30.30
CA SER A 170 -14.29 12.09 -31.63
C SER A 170 -13.24 12.35 -32.72
N ALA A 171 -11.99 12.67 -32.34
CA ALA A 171 -10.95 12.97 -33.32
C ALA A 171 -9.78 11.94 -33.38
N LEU A 172 -9.89 10.79 -32.71
CA LEU A 172 -8.85 9.76 -32.68
C LEU A 172 -9.20 8.48 -33.46
N ALA A 173 -10.36 8.44 -34.12
CA ALA A 173 -10.77 7.26 -34.90
C ALA A 173 -10.36 7.28 -36.37
N ASP A 174 -10.02 8.44 -36.92
CA ASP A 174 -9.77 8.58 -38.37
C ASP A 174 -8.26 8.46 -38.78
N GLU A 175 -7.33 8.36 -37.80
CA GLU A 175 -5.88 8.24 -38.12
C GLU A 175 -5.36 6.79 -38.18
N LEU A 176 -6.18 5.80 -37.93
CA LEU A 176 -5.77 4.39 -37.93
C LEU A 176 -6.15 3.59 -39.21
N GLU A 177 -6.86 4.21 -40.16
CA GLU A 177 -7.22 3.52 -41.44
C GLU A 177 -6.23 3.81 -42.60
N GLU A 178 -5.21 4.65 -42.43
CA GLU A 178 -4.23 4.93 -43.49
C GLU A 178 -2.92 4.11 -43.38
N LEU A 179 -2.81 3.14 -42.48
CA LEU A 179 -1.57 2.34 -42.30
C LEU A 179 -1.81 0.81 -42.40
N LEU A 180 -2.86 0.37 -43.07
CA LEU A 180 -3.05 -1.00 -43.54
C LEU A 180 -3.28 -1.00 -45.03
#